data_50518a2108dfe33291edef36e908795a
#
_entry.id   50518a2108dfe33291edef36e908795a
#
_cell.length_a   1.000
_cell.length_b   1.000
_cell.length_c   1.000
_cell.angle_alpha   90.00
_cell.angle_beta   90.00
_cell.angle_gamma   90.00
#
_symmetry.space_group_name_H-M   'P 1'
#
loop_
_entity.id
_entity.type
_entity.pdbx_description
1 polymer ?
#
loop_
_entity_poly.entity_id
_entity_poly.type
_entity_poly.pdbx_seq_one_letter_code
_entity_poly.pdbx_strand_id
1 'polypeptide(L)' 'MSTDERRKQLGARIKALREQQGLPQRKLALMIGSNQTHIWQIENGTVNVGLDLLCRLADALEVNVRDLIDF' A
#
# COMPACT_ATOMS: atom_id res chain seq x y z
N MET A 1 2.11 5.81 -19.09
CA MET A 1 2.65 5.08 -17.92
C MET A 1 2.16 3.64 -17.94
N SER A 2 3.05 2.67 -17.78
CA SER A 2 2.69 1.26 -17.79
C SER A 2 2.01 0.85 -16.48
N THR A 3 1.34 -0.31 -16.49
CA THR A 3 0.75 -0.87 -15.28
C THR A 3 1.82 -1.21 -14.24
N ASP A 4 2.97 -1.69 -14.67
CA ASP A 4 4.08 -1.98 -13.75
C ASP A 4 4.57 -0.72 -13.05
N GLU A 5 4.70 0.38 -13.78
CA GLU A 5 5.09 1.66 -13.19
C GLU A 5 4.05 2.15 -12.18
N ARG A 6 2.77 1.96 -12.49
CA ARG A 6 1.68 2.34 -11.58
C ARG A 6 1.70 1.53 -10.30
N ARG A 7 1.94 0.21 -10.40
CA ARG A 7 2.09 -0.62 -9.21
C ARG A 7 3.26 -0.15 -8.33
N LYS A 8 4.38 0.19 -8.95
CA LYS A 8 5.55 0.68 -8.22
C LYS A 8 5.28 2.03 -7.56
N GLN A 9 4.57 2.92 -8.25
CA GLN A 9 4.20 4.22 -7.66
C GLN A 9 3.25 4.04 -6.49
N LEU A 10 2.25 3.17 -6.64
CA LEU A 10 1.33 2.86 -5.54
C LEU A 10 2.10 2.30 -4.34
N GLY A 11 2.97 1.33 -4.58
CA GLY A 11 3.77 0.73 -3.52
C GLY A 11 4.67 1.72 -2.81
N ALA A 12 5.33 2.59 -3.58
CA ALA A 12 6.19 3.64 -3.02
C ALA A 12 5.38 4.63 -2.16
N ARG A 13 4.18 4.96 -2.60
CA ARG A 13 3.30 5.86 -1.86
C ARG A 13 2.85 5.24 -0.53
N ILE A 14 2.46 3.97 -0.57
CA ILE A 14 2.08 3.23 0.64
C ILE A 14 3.26 3.19 1.62
N LYS A 15 4.44 2.86 1.13
CA LYS A 15 5.64 2.80 1.96
C LYS A 15 5.94 4.16 2.61
N ALA A 16 5.86 5.24 1.84
CA ALA A 16 6.13 6.58 2.35
C ALA A 16 5.16 6.95 3.45
N LEU A 17 3.86 6.71 3.25
CA LEU A 17 2.84 7.01 4.26
C LEU A 17 3.03 6.16 5.52
N ARG A 18 3.33 4.88 5.34
CA ARG A 18 3.58 3.96 6.44
C ARG A 18 4.78 4.43 7.28
N GLU A 19 5.86 4.79 6.63
CA GLU A 19 7.08 5.25 7.31
C GLU A 19 6.86 6.59 8.02
N GLN A 20 6.12 7.49 7.40
CA GLN A 20 5.76 8.77 8.03
C GLN A 20 5.00 8.56 9.35
N GLN A 21 4.22 7.51 9.43
CA GLN A 21 3.43 7.20 10.62
C GLN A 21 4.18 6.29 11.60
N GLY A 22 5.42 5.93 11.30
CA GLY A 22 6.21 5.06 12.16
C GLY A 22 5.70 3.63 12.24
N LEU A 23 4.96 3.16 11.23
CA LEU A 23 4.38 1.81 11.21
C LEU A 23 5.37 0.81 10.60
N PRO A 24 5.75 -0.27 11.32
CA PRO A 24 6.45 -1.37 10.69
C PRO A 24 5.56 -2.09 9.67
N GLN A 25 6.15 -2.74 8.67
CA GLN A 25 5.39 -3.51 7.69
C GLN A 25 4.45 -4.52 8.35
N ARG A 26 4.93 -5.23 9.37
CA ARG A 26 4.14 -6.22 10.09
C ARG A 26 2.90 -5.60 10.74
N LYS A 27 3.02 -4.40 11.28
CA LYS A 27 1.90 -3.69 11.91
C LYS A 27 0.84 -3.35 10.88
N LEU A 28 1.23 -2.78 9.75
CA LEU A 28 0.29 -2.48 8.67
C LEU A 28 -0.38 -3.76 8.16
N ALA A 29 0.38 -4.84 8.03
CA ALA A 29 -0.15 -6.13 7.61
C ALA A 29 -1.28 -6.61 8.55
N LEU A 30 -1.07 -6.51 9.86
CA LEU A 30 -2.09 -6.87 10.85
C LEU A 30 -3.34 -6.02 10.68
N MET A 31 -3.18 -4.72 10.45
CA MET A 31 -4.30 -3.79 10.31
C MET A 31 -5.18 -4.12 9.11
N ILE A 32 -4.62 -4.67 8.05
CA ILE A 32 -5.38 -5.02 6.84
C ILE A 32 -5.72 -6.50 6.73
N GLY A 33 -5.44 -7.29 7.77
CA GLY A 33 -5.72 -8.72 7.77
C GLY A 33 -4.83 -9.54 6.83
N SER A 34 -3.57 -9.15 6.70
CA SER A 34 -2.62 -9.79 5.79
C SER A 34 -1.34 -10.19 6.54
N ASN A 35 -0.22 -10.28 5.82
CA ASN A 35 1.08 -10.64 6.38
C ASN A 35 2.18 -9.73 5.83
N GLN A 36 3.34 -9.75 6.48
CA GLN A 36 4.45 -8.87 6.14
C GLN A 36 4.96 -9.08 4.71
N THR A 37 5.04 -10.34 4.26
CA THR A 37 5.48 -10.65 2.89
C THR A 37 4.59 -9.97 1.86
N HIS A 38 3.28 -9.97 2.09
CA HIS A 38 2.33 -9.33 1.19
C HIS A 38 2.52 -7.81 1.16
N ILE A 39 2.74 -7.19 2.32
CA ILE A 39 3.03 -5.75 2.38
C ILE A 39 4.31 -5.43 1.60
N TRP A 40 5.36 -6.24 1.79
CA TRP A 40 6.61 -6.06 1.05
C TRP A 40 6.37 -6.12 -0.46
N GLN A 41 5.60 -7.10 -0.93
CA GLN A 41 5.27 -7.25 -2.34
C GLN A 41 4.49 -6.04 -2.87
N ILE A 42 3.52 -5.56 -2.11
CA ILE A 42 2.73 -4.37 -2.48
C ILE A 42 3.66 -3.16 -2.60
N GLU A 43 4.51 -2.94 -1.61
CA GLU A 43 5.42 -1.78 -1.59
C GLU A 43 6.44 -1.83 -2.71
N ASN A 44 6.81 -3.01 -3.16
CA ASN A 44 7.76 -3.18 -4.27
C ASN A 44 7.09 -3.27 -5.64
N GLY A 45 5.76 -3.20 -5.69
CA GLY A 45 5.02 -3.17 -6.94
C GLY A 45 5.00 -4.50 -7.69
N THR A 46 5.13 -5.63 -6.99
CA THR A 46 5.21 -6.95 -7.63
C THR A 46 3.88 -7.71 -7.67
N VAL A 47 2.83 -7.17 -7.07
CA VAL A 47 1.50 -7.82 -7.02
C VAL A 47 0.41 -6.82 -7.35
N ASN A 48 -0.73 -7.35 -7.78
CA ASN A 48 -1.92 -6.54 -7.98
C ASN A 48 -2.55 -6.16 -6.65
N VAL A 49 -3.09 -4.95 -6.59
CA VAL A 49 -3.86 -4.49 -5.45
C VAL A 49 -5.28 -4.22 -5.93
N GLY A 50 -6.20 -5.11 -5.57
CA GLY A 50 -7.61 -4.94 -5.93
C GLY A 50 -8.26 -3.82 -5.11
N LEU A 51 -9.47 -3.45 -5.50
CA LEU A 51 -10.17 -2.33 -4.87
C LEU A 51 -10.39 -2.53 -3.37
N ASP A 52 -10.80 -3.72 -2.94
CA ASP A 52 -11.06 -3.97 -1.52
C ASP A 52 -9.80 -3.80 -0.68
N LEU A 53 -8.69 -4.33 -1.17
CA LEU A 53 -7.40 -4.20 -0.49
C LEU A 53 -6.95 -2.75 -0.46
N LEU A 54 -7.12 -2.04 -1.57
CA LEU A 54 -6.78 -0.63 -1.69
C LEU A 54 -7.55 0.20 -0.66
N CYS A 55 -8.85 -0.06 -0.50
CA CYS A 55 -9.68 0.61 0.50
C CYS A 55 -9.19 0.31 1.92
N ARG A 56 -8.84 -0.94 2.20
CA ARG A 56 -8.31 -1.30 3.52
C ARG A 56 -6.98 -0.63 3.83
N LEU A 57 -6.11 -0.52 2.83
CA LEU A 57 -4.84 0.20 2.97
C LEU A 57 -5.07 1.68 3.25
N ALA A 58 -5.98 2.31 2.51
CA ALA A 58 -6.32 3.71 2.71
C ALA A 58 -6.87 3.95 4.11
N ASP A 59 -7.79 3.09 4.57
CA ASP A 59 -8.37 3.19 5.92
C ASP A 59 -7.29 3.02 7.00
N ALA A 60 -6.41 2.03 6.84
CA ALA A 60 -5.34 1.79 7.81
C ALA A 60 -4.36 2.95 7.90
N LEU A 61 -4.07 3.60 6.78
CA LEU A 61 -3.16 4.74 6.70
C LEU A 61 -3.87 6.08 6.93
N GLU A 62 -5.18 6.05 7.14
CA GLU A 62 -6.01 7.24 7.41
C GLU A 62 -5.92 8.27 6.28
N VAL A 63 -5.97 7.80 5.04
CA VAL A 63 -5.99 8.63 3.84
C VAL A 63 -7.13 8.20 2.94
N ASN A 64 -7.42 9.02 1.93
CA ASN A 64 -8.38 8.65 0.89
C ASN A 64 -7.70 7.77 -0.16
N VAL A 65 -8.47 6.93 -0.84
CA VAL A 65 -7.94 6.09 -1.92
C VAL A 65 -7.22 6.93 -2.97
N ARG A 66 -7.74 8.11 -3.30
CA ARG A 66 -7.10 9.01 -4.27
C ARG A 66 -5.70 9.46 -3.85
N ASP A 67 -5.40 9.44 -2.56
CA ASP A 67 -4.06 9.79 -2.08
C ASP A 67 -3.05 8.68 -2.37
N LEU A 68 -3.53 7.47 -2.65
CA LEU A 68 -2.70 6.32 -2.98
C LEU A 68 -2.50 6.16 -4.49
N ILE A 69 -3.47 6.57 -5.31
CA ILE A 69 -3.49 6.31 -6.75
C ILE A 69 -3.49 7.60 -7.57
N ASP A 70 -2.85 8.63 -7.05
CA ASP A 70 -2.75 9.92 -7.74
C ASP A 70 -1.65 9.88 -8.80
N PHE A 71 -1.95 9.21 -9.91
CA PHE A 71 -1.03 9.10 -11.02
C PHE A 71 -1.73 8.96 -12.38
#